data_ecd256de7207b011ee7e9772d8115120
#
_entry.id   ecd256de7207b011ee7e9772d8115120
#
_cell.length_a   1.000
_cell.length_b   1.000
_cell.length_c   1.000
_cell.angle_alpha   90.00
_cell.angle_beta   90.00
_cell.angle_gamma   90.00
#
_symmetry.space_group_name_H-M   'P 1'
#
loop_
_entity.id
_entity.type
_entity.pdbx_description
1 polymer ?
#
loop_
_entity_poly.entity_id
_entity_poly.type
_entity_poly.pdbx_seq_one_letter_code
_entity_poly.pdbx_strand_id
1 'polypeptide(L)'
;MLPETLQTSAMLQPGQPAPGFDLPDADMNVVNLERFRNRRNVVLYFYPKDDTPGCTIEAIEFSEKEDGFDAMKAVVLGVSMDDCLSHGAFRDKHGLSVQLLADAEGEVCRRYGVLHDKEIEGRKKTCIVRSTFIIDRKGVLKHALYGVTPRGHAQEILDLLKGMTGKWK
;
A
#
# COMPACT_ATOMS: atom_id res chain seq x y z
N MET A 1 3.69 -27.46 16.32
CA MET A 1 2.63 -26.73 15.64
C MET A 1 3.15 -25.40 15.15
N LEU A 2 2.80 -25.06 13.95
CA LEU A 2 3.21 -23.77 13.44
C LEU A 2 2.49 -22.67 14.18
N PRO A 3 3.21 -21.64 14.59
CA PRO A 3 2.56 -20.47 15.18
C PRO A 3 1.53 -19.89 14.23
N GLU A 4 0.46 -19.41 14.74
CA GLU A 4 -0.56 -18.73 13.96
C GLU A 4 0.01 -17.55 13.21
N THR A 5 1.05 -16.94 13.77
CA THR A 5 1.72 -15.81 13.12
C THR A 5 2.26 -16.15 11.74
N LEU A 6 2.74 -17.38 11.56
CA LEU A 6 3.22 -17.82 10.26
C LEU A 6 2.08 -17.97 9.26
N GLN A 7 0.91 -18.34 9.75
CA GLN A 7 -0.26 -18.50 8.90
C GLN A 7 -0.84 -17.15 8.52
N THR A 8 -0.83 -16.18 9.45
CA THR A 8 -1.35 -14.84 9.20
C THR A 8 -0.36 -14.00 8.42
N SER A 9 0.91 -14.41 8.40
CA SER A 9 1.96 -13.68 7.70
C SER A 9 2.24 -14.28 6.33
N ALA A 10 1.34 -15.09 5.80
CA ALA A 10 1.53 -15.70 4.49
C ALA A 10 1.70 -14.60 3.44
N MET A 11 2.85 -14.61 2.79
CA MET A 11 3.16 -13.63 1.76
C MET A 11 2.43 -13.96 0.47
N LEU A 12 1.95 -12.93 -0.19
CA LEU A 12 1.29 -13.09 -1.48
C LEU A 12 2.33 -13.19 -2.58
N GLN A 13 1.95 -13.81 -3.68
CA GLN A 13 2.82 -14.03 -4.82
C GLN A 13 2.23 -13.41 -6.07
N PRO A 14 3.07 -12.96 -7.02
CA PRO A 14 2.57 -12.53 -8.32
C PRO A 14 1.75 -13.64 -8.98
N GLY A 15 0.68 -13.25 -9.65
CA GLY A 15 -0.23 -14.19 -10.31
C GLY A 15 -1.45 -14.55 -9.49
N GLN A 16 -1.45 -14.24 -8.20
CA GLN A 16 -2.62 -14.49 -7.35
C GLN A 16 -3.61 -13.33 -7.47
N PRO A 17 -4.91 -13.60 -7.26
CA PRO A 17 -5.87 -12.51 -7.15
C PRO A 17 -5.52 -11.65 -5.93
N ALA A 18 -5.61 -10.32 -6.11
CA ALA A 18 -5.37 -9.41 -4.98
C ALA A 18 -6.54 -9.47 -4.01
N PRO A 19 -6.30 -9.59 -2.70
CA PRO A 19 -7.39 -9.56 -1.73
C PRO A 19 -8.16 -8.25 -1.81
N GLY A 20 -9.50 -8.35 -1.80
CA GLY A 20 -10.36 -7.18 -1.83
C GLY A 20 -10.36 -6.44 -0.50
N PHE A 21 -10.82 -5.19 -0.54
CA PHE A 21 -10.94 -4.39 0.67
C PHE A 21 -11.95 -3.26 0.49
N ASP A 22 -12.48 -2.80 1.61
CA ASP A 22 -13.28 -1.59 1.71
C ASP A 22 -12.68 -0.78 2.86
N LEU A 23 -11.99 0.31 2.53
CA LEU A 23 -11.33 1.13 3.56
C LEU A 23 -11.69 2.59 3.37
N PRO A 24 -11.91 3.33 4.47
CA PRO A 24 -12.18 4.76 4.37
C PRO A 24 -10.89 5.53 4.09
N ASP A 25 -11.02 6.59 3.30
CA ASP A 25 -9.90 7.50 3.07
C ASP A 25 -9.88 8.62 4.12
N ALA A 26 -8.99 9.60 3.93
CA ALA A 26 -8.85 10.71 4.88
C ALA A 26 -10.13 11.54 5.05
N ASP A 27 -11.00 11.54 4.06
CA ASP A 27 -12.26 12.26 4.09
C ASP A 27 -13.45 11.35 4.43
N MET A 28 -13.15 10.14 4.91
CA MET A 28 -14.14 9.12 5.33
C MET A 28 -14.97 8.55 4.18
N ASN A 29 -14.51 8.71 2.94
CA ASN A 29 -15.14 8.06 1.81
C ASN A 29 -14.57 6.66 1.65
N VAL A 30 -15.43 5.67 1.49
CA VAL A 30 -14.99 4.28 1.39
C VAL A 30 -14.42 4.02 -0.01
N VAL A 31 -13.21 3.46 -0.03
CA VAL A 31 -12.54 3.06 -1.26
C VAL A 31 -12.52 1.54 -1.32
N ASN A 32 -13.03 1.02 -2.43
CA ASN A 32 -13.16 -0.42 -2.66
C ASN A 32 -12.26 -0.80 -3.83
N LEU A 33 -11.50 -1.89 -3.68
CA LEU A 33 -10.57 -2.32 -4.74
C LEU A 33 -11.29 -2.61 -6.06
N GLU A 34 -12.50 -3.20 -5.99
CA GLU A 34 -13.27 -3.58 -7.18
C GLU A 34 -13.58 -2.41 -8.10
N ARG A 35 -13.68 -1.20 -7.56
CA ARG A 35 -14.04 -0.02 -8.37
C ARG A 35 -13.00 0.29 -9.44
N PHE A 36 -11.77 -0.19 -9.27
CA PHE A 36 -10.69 0.05 -10.23
C PHE A 36 -10.60 -1.03 -11.30
N ARG A 37 -11.34 -2.12 -11.14
CA ARG A 37 -11.30 -3.22 -12.09
C ARG A 37 -11.71 -2.77 -13.47
N ASN A 38 -10.94 -3.18 -14.47
CA ASN A 38 -11.11 -2.79 -15.88
C ASN A 38 -10.90 -1.29 -16.13
N ARG A 39 -10.41 -0.55 -15.15
CA ARG A 39 -10.20 0.89 -15.28
C ARG A 39 -8.76 1.30 -15.04
N ARG A 40 -8.19 0.87 -13.91
CA ARG A 40 -6.87 1.32 -13.50
C ARG A 40 -6.08 0.20 -12.86
N ASN A 41 -4.77 0.30 -13.00
CA ASN A 41 -3.85 -0.46 -12.16
C ASN A 41 -3.83 0.18 -10.79
N VAL A 42 -3.56 -0.61 -9.77
CA VAL A 42 -3.50 -0.12 -8.40
C VAL A 42 -2.11 -0.35 -7.86
N VAL A 43 -1.47 0.72 -7.40
CA VAL A 43 -0.25 0.63 -6.59
C VAL A 43 -0.72 0.77 -5.15
N LEU A 44 -0.66 -0.32 -4.42
CA LEU A 44 -1.12 -0.37 -3.03
C LEU A 44 0.11 -0.51 -2.14
N TYR A 45 0.44 0.53 -1.39
CA TYR A 45 1.60 0.44 -0.52
C TYR A 45 1.17 0.54 0.95
N PHE A 46 1.85 -0.24 1.77
CA PHE A 46 1.60 -0.31 3.21
C PHE A 46 2.78 0.32 3.93
N TYR A 47 2.50 1.16 4.92
CA TYR A 47 3.54 1.86 5.67
C TYR A 47 3.21 1.86 7.16
N PRO A 48 4.24 1.92 8.04
CA PRO A 48 4.03 1.74 9.47
C PRO A 48 3.20 2.82 10.17
N LYS A 49 3.45 4.11 9.87
CA LYS A 49 2.79 5.15 10.65
C LYS A 49 2.88 6.52 9.97
N ASP A 50 1.77 7.26 10.00
CA ASP A 50 1.71 8.63 9.48
C ASP A 50 2.76 9.51 10.15
N ASP A 51 3.29 10.44 9.36
CA ASP A 51 4.17 11.53 9.81
C ASP A 51 5.46 11.05 10.49
N THR A 52 5.93 9.86 10.15
CA THR A 52 7.27 9.42 10.51
C THR A 52 8.20 9.72 9.34
N PRO A 53 9.53 9.86 9.56
CA PRO A 53 10.44 10.31 8.50
C PRO A 53 10.39 9.47 7.23
N GLY A 54 10.47 8.16 7.33
CA GLY A 54 10.44 7.28 6.16
C GLY A 54 9.09 7.30 5.45
N CYS A 55 8.00 7.26 6.20
CA CYS A 55 6.66 7.28 5.62
C CYS A 55 6.37 8.61 4.94
N THR A 56 6.89 9.70 5.49
CA THR A 56 6.73 11.03 4.90
C THR A 56 7.47 11.11 3.56
N ILE A 57 8.72 10.64 3.53
CA ILE A 57 9.52 10.63 2.29
C ILE A 57 8.79 9.81 1.21
N GLU A 58 8.32 8.63 1.56
CA GLU A 58 7.64 7.75 0.62
C GLU A 58 6.38 8.41 0.06
N ALA A 59 5.55 8.97 0.93
CA ALA A 59 4.30 9.61 0.51
C ALA A 59 4.55 10.83 -0.37
N ILE A 60 5.56 11.63 -0.04
CA ILE A 60 5.92 12.80 -0.83
C ILE A 60 6.40 12.37 -2.22
N GLU A 61 7.26 11.36 -2.28
CA GLU A 61 7.78 10.90 -3.58
C GLU A 61 6.69 10.32 -4.46
N PHE A 62 5.76 9.56 -3.90
CA PHE A 62 4.61 9.08 -4.67
C PHE A 62 3.75 10.24 -5.16
N SER A 63 3.52 11.23 -4.29
CA SER A 63 2.71 12.39 -4.66
C SER A 63 3.36 13.21 -5.77
N GLU A 64 4.69 13.38 -5.71
CA GLU A 64 5.41 14.13 -6.73
C GLU A 64 5.38 13.47 -8.09
N LYS A 65 5.19 12.16 -8.13
CA LYS A 65 5.18 11.40 -9.38
C LYS A 65 3.76 11.06 -9.84
N GLU A 66 2.77 11.71 -9.29
CA GLU A 66 1.36 11.44 -9.60
C GLU A 66 1.08 11.47 -11.10
N ASP A 67 1.62 12.45 -11.81
CA ASP A 67 1.40 12.54 -13.25
C ASP A 67 1.96 11.34 -14.00
N GLY A 68 3.10 10.83 -13.55
CA GLY A 68 3.69 9.62 -14.14
C GLY A 68 2.81 8.40 -13.92
N PHE A 69 2.27 8.25 -12.73
CA PHE A 69 1.38 7.14 -12.43
C PHE A 69 0.07 7.27 -13.20
N ASP A 70 -0.48 8.46 -13.29
CA ASP A 70 -1.70 8.69 -14.03
C ASP A 70 -1.53 8.38 -15.52
N ALA A 71 -0.37 8.71 -16.08
CA ALA A 71 -0.04 8.38 -17.47
C ALA A 71 -0.01 6.86 -17.70
N MET A 72 0.28 6.08 -16.66
CA MET A 72 0.26 4.61 -16.71
C MET A 72 -1.11 4.04 -16.34
N LYS A 73 -2.12 4.89 -16.20
CA LYS A 73 -3.46 4.50 -15.75
C LYS A 73 -3.39 3.78 -14.41
N ALA A 74 -2.56 4.28 -13.52
CA ALA A 74 -2.39 3.71 -12.18
C ALA A 74 -2.85 4.71 -11.14
N VAL A 75 -3.45 4.18 -10.06
CA VAL A 75 -3.77 4.96 -8.87
C VAL A 75 -2.86 4.47 -7.75
N VAL A 76 -2.40 5.39 -6.91
CA VAL A 76 -1.56 5.04 -5.77
C VAL A 76 -2.38 5.19 -4.50
N LEU A 77 -2.45 4.11 -3.73
CA LEU A 77 -3.18 4.06 -2.47
C LEU A 77 -2.22 3.67 -1.36
N GLY A 78 -2.13 4.49 -0.32
CA GLY A 78 -1.30 4.18 0.85
C GLY A 78 -2.17 3.68 1.98
N VAL A 79 -1.72 2.66 2.70
CA VAL A 79 -2.49 2.05 3.78
C VAL A 79 -1.65 1.97 5.05
N SER A 80 -2.21 2.39 6.15
CA SER A 80 -1.64 2.15 7.48
C SER A 80 -2.78 1.87 8.46
N MET A 81 -2.40 1.57 9.70
CA MET A 81 -3.39 1.34 10.74
C MET A 81 -3.79 2.63 11.47
N ASP A 82 -3.30 3.77 11.00
CA ASP A 82 -3.72 5.07 11.50
C ASP A 82 -5.18 5.35 11.08
N ASP A 83 -5.86 6.20 11.84
CA ASP A 83 -7.26 6.52 11.55
C ASP A 83 -7.39 7.63 10.50
N CYS A 84 -8.63 7.91 10.11
CA CYS A 84 -8.92 8.92 9.07
C CYS A 84 -8.46 10.32 9.47
N LEU A 85 -8.58 10.67 10.74
CA LEU A 85 -8.15 11.99 11.23
C LEU A 85 -6.63 12.13 11.11
N SER A 86 -5.90 11.10 11.47
CA SER A 86 -4.45 11.09 11.33
C SER A 86 -4.05 11.25 9.87
N HIS A 87 -4.70 10.50 8.97
CA HIS A 87 -4.43 10.59 7.54
C HIS A 87 -4.71 12.00 7.01
N GLY A 88 -5.80 12.61 7.46
CA GLY A 88 -6.13 13.98 7.04
C GLY A 88 -5.07 14.98 7.47
N ALA A 89 -4.61 14.87 8.71
CA ALA A 89 -3.57 15.74 9.24
C ALA A 89 -2.24 15.55 8.49
N PHE A 90 -1.88 14.29 8.22
CA PHE A 90 -0.66 13.96 7.50
C PHE A 90 -0.71 14.51 6.08
N ARG A 91 -1.82 14.28 5.38
CA ARG A 91 -2.03 14.81 4.04
C ARG A 91 -1.89 16.32 3.99
N ASP A 92 -2.57 17.02 4.92
CA ASP A 92 -2.62 18.47 4.91
C ASP A 92 -1.27 19.08 5.30
N LYS A 93 -0.57 18.46 6.24
CA LYS A 93 0.73 18.95 6.69
C LYS A 93 1.76 18.95 5.56
N HIS A 94 1.74 17.93 4.72
CA HIS A 94 2.76 17.76 3.68
C HIS A 94 2.23 17.98 2.26
N GLY A 95 0.98 18.36 2.10
CA GLY A 95 0.41 18.60 0.78
C GLY A 95 0.39 17.35 -0.11
N LEU A 96 0.06 16.21 0.47
CA LEU A 96 0.09 14.95 -0.25
C LEU A 96 -1.08 14.82 -1.21
N SER A 97 -0.82 14.32 -2.42
CA SER A 97 -1.88 13.98 -3.37
C SER A 97 -2.21 12.49 -3.36
N VAL A 98 -1.33 11.66 -2.81
CA VAL A 98 -1.59 10.23 -2.69
C VAL A 98 -2.78 10.01 -1.74
N GLN A 99 -3.65 9.07 -2.12
CA GLN A 99 -4.83 8.75 -1.31
C GLN A 99 -4.44 7.81 -0.18
N LEU A 100 -4.77 8.18 1.05
CA LEU A 100 -4.42 7.41 2.24
C LEU A 100 -5.66 6.71 2.78
N LEU A 101 -5.54 5.42 3.07
CA LEU A 101 -6.64 4.58 3.52
C LEU A 101 -6.38 4.09 4.94
N ALA A 102 -7.41 4.09 5.76
CA ALA A 102 -7.31 3.73 7.18
C ALA A 102 -7.73 2.28 7.40
N ASP A 103 -6.76 1.43 7.75
CA ASP A 103 -7.01 0.04 8.12
C ASP A 103 -6.84 -0.10 9.64
N ALA A 104 -7.72 0.58 10.40
CA ALA A 104 -7.57 0.71 11.85
C ALA A 104 -7.51 -0.63 12.58
N GLU A 105 -8.22 -1.64 12.07
CA GLU A 105 -8.24 -2.97 12.68
C GLU A 105 -7.12 -3.88 12.17
N GLY A 106 -6.38 -3.46 11.16
CA GLY A 106 -5.30 -4.26 10.59
C GLY A 106 -5.76 -5.44 9.77
N GLU A 107 -7.03 -5.50 9.42
CA GLU A 107 -7.59 -6.63 8.70
C GLU A 107 -7.02 -6.77 7.29
N VAL A 108 -6.95 -5.66 6.56
CA VAL A 108 -6.41 -5.66 5.20
C VAL A 108 -4.90 -5.90 5.24
N CYS A 109 -4.21 -5.31 6.20
CA CYS A 109 -2.79 -5.57 6.42
C CYS A 109 -2.54 -7.06 6.61
N ARG A 110 -3.41 -7.73 7.35
CA ARG A 110 -3.31 -9.17 7.59
C ARG A 110 -3.51 -9.96 6.31
N ARG A 111 -4.51 -9.58 5.51
CA ARG A 111 -4.78 -10.27 4.24
C ARG A 111 -3.62 -10.15 3.27
N TYR A 112 -2.90 -9.05 3.30
CA TYR A 112 -1.76 -8.83 2.42
C TYR A 112 -0.44 -9.33 3.02
N GLY A 113 -0.48 -9.86 4.23
CA GLY A 113 0.70 -10.47 4.85
C GLY A 113 1.78 -9.49 5.24
N VAL A 114 1.42 -8.23 5.51
CA VAL A 114 2.41 -7.20 5.83
C VAL A 114 2.60 -6.98 7.34
N LEU A 115 1.77 -7.61 8.17
CA LEU A 115 1.93 -7.50 9.62
C LEU A 115 2.96 -8.49 10.12
N HIS A 116 3.78 -8.01 11.04
CA HIS A 116 4.73 -8.89 11.66
C HIS A 116 4.99 -8.44 13.10
N ASP A 117 5.25 -9.40 13.96
CA ASP A 117 5.46 -9.13 15.37
C ASP A 117 6.92 -8.82 15.62
N LYS A 118 7.16 -7.73 16.35
CA LYS A 118 8.50 -7.37 16.84
C LYS A 118 8.48 -7.43 18.34
N GLU A 119 9.60 -7.86 18.92
CA GLU A 119 9.79 -7.77 20.35
C GLU A 119 10.59 -6.51 20.64
N ILE A 120 9.99 -5.60 21.39
CA ILE A 120 10.62 -4.34 21.78
C ILE A 120 10.54 -4.25 23.29
N GLU A 121 11.70 -4.23 23.94
CA GLU A 121 11.81 -4.16 25.41
C GLU A 121 10.98 -5.25 26.10
N GLY A 122 11.05 -6.47 25.58
CA GLY A 122 10.34 -7.62 26.14
C GLY A 122 8.86 -7.67 25.82
N ARG A 123 8.36 -6.74 25.02
CA ARG A 123 6.95 -6.71 24.62
C ARG A 123 6.79 -7.02 23.16
N LYS A 124 5.78 -7.80 22.82
CA LYS A 124 5.44 -8.03 21.42
C LYS A 124 4.65 -6.86 20.91
N LYS A 125 5.06 -6.34 19.77
CA LYS A 125 4.35 -5.27 19.08
C LYS A 125 4.17 -5.67 17.63
N THR A 126 2.93 -5.54 17.14
CA THR A 126 2.64 -5.82 15.74
C THR A 126 2.90 -4.59 14.91
N CYS A 127 3.70 -4.73 13.87
CA CYS A 127 4.09 -3.62 13.01
C CYS A 127 3.85 -3.98 11.55
N ILE A 128 3.62 -2.94 10.73
CA ILE A 128 3.54 -3.12 9.29
C ILE A 128 4.96 -3.15 8.73
N VAL A 129 5.26 -4.19 7.97
CA VAL A 129 6.47 -4.24 7.15
C VAL A 129 6.18 -3.43 5.88
N ARG A 130 6.97 -2.39 5.64
CA ARG A 130 6.78 -1.53 4.47
C ARG A 130 6.79 -2.37 3.20
N SER A 131 5.69 -2.37 2.48
CA SER A 131 5.48 -3.26 1.34
C SER A 131 4.67 -2.58 0.26
N THR A 132 4.85 -2.99 -0.99
CA THR A 132 4.10 -2.41 -2.11
C THR A 132 3.65 -3.52 -3.05
N PHE A 133 2.41 -3.41 -3.49
CA PHE A 133 1.80 -4.37 -4.40
C PHE A 133 1.32 -3.64 -5.65
N ILE A 134 1.59 -4.23 -6.80
CA ILE A 134 1.05 -3.71 -8.06
C ILE A 134 -0.02 -4.68 -8.51
N ILE A 135 -1.23 -4.17 -8.64
CA ILE A 135 -2.42 -4.94 -9.02
C ILE A 135 -2.86 -4.44 -10.39
N ASP A 136 -3.01 -5.36 -11.34
CA ASP A 136 -3.41 -4.96 -12.68
C ASP A 136 -4.92 -4.70 -12.76
N ARG A 137 -5.38 -4.30 -13.95
CA ARG A 137 -6.80 -3.96 -14.16
C ARG A 137 -7.73 -5.16 -14.05
N LYS A 138 -7.19 -6.36 -14.04
CA LYS A 138 -7.99 -7.58 -13.85
C LYS A 138 -8.06 -8.00 -12.38
N GLY A 139 -7.42 -7.24 -11.49
CA GLY A 139 -7.39 -7.56 -10.07
C GLY A 139 -6.35 -8.59 -9.68
N VAL A 140 -5.36 -8.81 -10.53
CA VAL A 140 -4.32 -9.82 -10.30
C VAL A 140 -3.02 -9.13 -9.86
N LEU A 141 -2.35 -9.70 -8.87
CA LEU A 141 -1.06 -9.21 -8.41
C LEU A 141 0.00 -9.42 -9.49
N LYS A 142 0.65 -8.35 -9.90
CA LYS A 142 1.78 -8.41 -10.82
C LYS A 142 3.10 -8.33 -10.09
N HIS A 143 3.14 -7.60 -8.98
CA HIS A 143 4.32 -7.51 -8.14
C HIS A 143 3.90 -7.50 -6.69
N ALA A 144 4.69 -8.15 -5.85
CA ALA A 144 4.49 -8.18 -4.40
C ALA A 144 5.85 -7.96 -3.77
N LEU A 145 6.10 -6.75 -3.30
CA LEU A 145 7.41 -6.34 -2.77
C LEU A 145 7.30 -6.11 -1.28
N TYR A 146 7.92 -6.98 -0.51
CA TYR A 146 7.96 -6.88 0.94
C TYR A 146 9.30 -6.30 1.39
N GLY A 147 9.27 -5.47 2.43
CA GLY A 147 10.50 -4.93 2.99
C GLY A 147 11.19 -3.92 2.08
N VAL A 148 10.45 -2.92 1.60
CA VAL A 148 10.98 -1.92 0.68
C VAL A 148 11.55 -0.72 1.43
N THR A 149 12.48 -0.01 0.77
CA THR A 149 13.10 1.20 1.29
C THR A 149 12.31 2.42 0.81
N PRO A 150 11.99 3.39 1.69
CA PRO A 150 11.14 4.51 1.27
C PRO A 150 11.73 5.40 0.18
N ARG A 151 13.00 5.79 0.32
CA ARG A 151 13.64 6.72 -0.62
C ARG A 151 13.90 6.03 -1.96
N GLY A 152 13.43 6.64 -3.05
CA GLY A 152 13.62 6.12 -4.40
C GLY A 152 12.59 5.06 -4.79
N HIS A 153 11.74 4.64 -3.86
CA HIS A 153 10.79 3.57 -4.11
C HIS A 153 9.73 3.94 -5.13
N ALA A 154 9.22 5.18 -5.10
CA ALA A 154 8.21 5.61 -6.05
C ALA A 154 8.70 5.50 -7.50
N GLN A 155 9.96 5.85 -7.75
CA GLN A 155 10.54 5.71 -9.09
C GLN A 155 10.68 4.24 -9.48
N GLU A 156 11.08 3.40 -8.54
CA GLU A 156 11.17 1.96 -8.75
C GLU A 156 9.83 1.38 -9.19
N ILE A 157 8.76 1.77 -8.52
CA ILE A 157 7.42 1.30 -8.84
C ILE A 157 6.97 1.82 -10.20
N LEU A 158 7.26 3.08 -10.49
CA LEU A 158 6.92 3.65 -11.80
C LEU A 158 7.61 2.90 -12.93
N ASP A 159 8.87 2.53 -12.74
CA ASP A 159 9.63 1.75 -13.72
C ASP A 159 9.02 0.36 -13.92
N LEU A 160 8.57 -0.28 -12.84
CA LEU A 160 7.89 -1.57 -12.95
C LEU A 160 6.58 -1.46 -13.74
N LEU A 161 5.82 -0.39 -13.52
CA LEU A 161 4.60 -0.15 -14.28
C LEU A 161 4.89 0.05 -15.76
N LYS A 162 5.95 0.77 -16.10
CA LYS A 162 6.32 0.99 -17.50
C LYS A 162 6.65 -0.33 -18.18
N GLY A 163 7.27 -1.25 -17.48
CA GLY A 163 7.55 -2.58 -18.01
C GLY A 163 6.30 -3.39 -18.30
N MET A 164 5.21 -3.10 -17.60
CA MET A 164 3.95 -3.79 -17.79
C MET A 164 3.15 -3.27 -18.99
N THR A 165 3.27 -1.98 -19.31
CA THR A 165 2.43 -1.37 -20.35
C THR A 165 2.59 -1.99 -21.73
N GLY A 166 3.77 -2.47 -22.04
CA GLY A 166 4.02 -3.13 -23.33
C GLY A 166 3.22 -4.40 -23.54
N LYS A 167 2.68 -4.98 -22.47
CA LYS A 167 1.93 -6.24 -22.52
C LYS A 167 0.43 -6.06 -22.73
N TRP A 168 -0.03 -4.84 -22.81
CA TRP A 168 -1.47 -4.54 -22.90
C TRP A 168 -1.93 -4.10 -24.27
N LYS A 169 -1.07 -4.14 -25.22
CA LYS A 169 -1.41 -3.75 -26.57
C LYS A 169 -2.20 -4.83 -27.29
#